data_cd17b5102db9751840589c86f783e91e
#
_entry.id   cd17b5102db9751840589c86f783e91e
#
_cell.length_a   1.000
_cell.length_b   1.000
_cell.length_c   1.000
_cell.angle_alpha   90.00
_cell.angle_beta   90.00
_cell.angle_gamma   90.00
#
_symmetry.space_group_name_H-M   'P 1'
#
loop_
_entity.id
_entity.type
_entity.pdbx_description
1 polymer ?
#
loop_
_entity_poly.entity_id
_entity_poly.type
_entity_poly.pdbx_seq_one_letter_code
_entity_poly.pdbx_strand_id
1 'polypeptide(L)'
;LQPAFTFHGDVFRIKAGINIASSDDNFFFFPDAEVEYEVLGNNLAVFAGAGGGLQKNNFLYLSTYNPYINNRLDIRNSKITEYYGGLRGDVGILTYSGRVGYKKIENLALFLPVDELLNPLRKRFDLLYDTATVIRIQGSILAHPISELKLSLTASQNIFSLSQEARPWHLPSFELKGKVSYEAIKDQAFVYAGLFMQNGVFTKDEEGKELLLNALFDISVGAEYFIAKNFGLFLDINNLANNKRQRWYRYPTVGLNILGGISLRF
;
A
#
# COMPACT_ATOMS: atom_id res chain seq x y z
N LEU A 1 -17.87 3.94 14.23
CA LEU A 1 -18.98 4.69 13.65
C LEU A 1 -18.43 5.86 12.85
N GLN A 2 -18.98 6.11 11.64
CA GLN A 2 -18.50 7.19 10.75
C GLN A 2 -19.70 7.97 10.19
N PRO A 3 -20.43 8.71 11.03
CA PRO A 3 -21.48 9.58 10.53
C PRO A 3 -20.86 10.70 9.71
N ALA A 4 -21.39 10.92 8.51
CA ALA A 4 -20.98 12.00 7.62
C ALA A 4 -22.17 12.54 6.85
N PHE A 5 -22.12 13.84 6.58
CA PHE A 5 -23.04 14.54 5.70
C PHE A 5 -22.27 14.96 4.46
N THR A 6 -22.88 14.78 3.28
CA THR A 6 -22.27 15.22 2.01
C THR A 6 -23.24 16.15 1.30
N PHE A 7 -22.76 17.34 0.99
CA PHE A 7 -23.45 18.33 0.19
C PHE A 7 -22.85 18.37 -1.21
N HIS A 8 -23.70 18.35 -2.24
CA HIS A 8 -23.32 18.45 -3.64
C HIS A 8 -23.88 19.75 -4.21
N GLY A 9 -23.00 20.67 -4.60
CA GLY A 9 -23.33 21.82 -5.43
C GLY A 9 -22.98 21.57 -6.90
N ASP A 10 -23.16 22.57 -7.74
CA ASP A 10 -22.94 22.45 -9.19
C ASP A 10 -21.45 22.19 -9.55
N VAL A 11 -20.53 22.79 -8.80
CA VAL A 11 -19.08 22.74 -9.05
C VAL A 11 -18.27 22.37 -7.80
N PHE A 12 -18.94 22.07 -6.68
CA PHE A 12 -18.25 21.72 -5.46
C PHE A 12 -18.97 20.64 -4.67
N ARG A 13 -18.20 19.86 -3.95
CA ARG A 13 -18.67 18.83 -3.04
C ARG A 13 -18.04 19.06 -1.67
N ILE A 14 -18.85 19.06 -0.62
CA ILE A 14 -18.39 19.19 0.76
C ILE A 14 -18.86 17.96 1.53
N LYS A 15 -17.93 17.25 2.10
CA LYS A 15 -18.17 16.18 3.09
C LYS A 15 -17.78 16.71 4.47
N ALA A 16 -18.64 16.56 5.44
CA ALA A 16 -18.37 16.85 6.85
C ALA A 16 -18.82 15.68 7.71
N GLY A 17 -17.92 15.11 8.46
CA GLY A 17 -18.17 13.93 9.28
C GLY A 17 -17.16 13.77 10.41
N ILE A 18 -17.36 12.74 11.19
CA ILE A 18 -16.50 12.35 12.29
C ILE A 18 -16.35 10.82 12.30
N ASN A 19 -15.12 10.36 12.50
CA ASN A 19 -14.85 8.94 12.72
C ASN A 19 -14.69 8.69 14.23
N ILE A 20 -15.58 7.87 14.80
CA ILE A 20 -15.58 7.50 16.20
C ILE A 20 -15.09 6.06 16.31
N ALA A 21 -13.97 5.87 17.00
CA ALA A 21 -13.39 4.58 17.29
C ALA A 21 -13.31 4.34 18.80
N SER A 22 -13.35 3.07 19.21
CA SER A 22 -13.20 2.67 20.61
C SER A 22 -12.12 1.60 20.74
N SER A 23 -11.27 1.72 21.75
CA SER A 23 -10.28 0.72 22.17
C SER A 23 -9.99 0.88 23.65
N ASP A 24 -9.88 -0.23 24.38
CA ASP A 24 -9.52 -0.28 25.81
C ASP A 24 -10.37 0.70 26.66
N ASP A 25 -11.69 0.64 26.45
CA ASP A 25 -12.72 1.47 27.11
C ASP A 25 -12.59 2.98 26.85
N ASN A 26 -11.71 3.39 25.93
CA ASN A 26 -11.57 4.78 25.51
C ASN A 26 -12.23 5.03 24.16
N PHE A 27 -12.83 6.22 24.02
CA PHE A 27 -13.35 6.70 22.75
C PHE A 27 -12.40 7.70 22.12
N PHE A 28 -12.22 7.57 20.83
CA PHE A 28 -11.38 8.45 20.02
C PHE A 28 -12.21 9.07 18.91
N PHE A 29 -12.00 10.35 18.67
CA PHE A 29 -12.73 11.13 17.68
C PHE A 29 -11.73 11.67 16.65
N PHE A 30 -12.02 11.43 15.39
CA PHE A 30 -11.17 11.86 14.28
C PHE A 30 -11.99 12.65 13.27
N PRO A 31 -11.41 13.67 12.61
CA PRO A 31 -12.07 14.34 11.51
C PRO A 31 -12.35 13.37 10.36
N ASP A 32 -13.41 13.64 9.60
CA ASP A 32 -13.72 13.00 8.31
C ASP A 32 -14.37 14.05 7.41
N ALA A 33 -13.55 14.99 6.91
CA ALA A 33 -14.01 16.13 6.14
C ALA A 33 -13.22 16.25 4.83
N GLU A 34 -13.91 16.59 3.74
CA GLU A 34 -13.29 16.86 2.44
C GLU A 34 -14.08 17.94 1.70
N VAL A 35 -13.37 18.85 1.08
CA VAL A 35 -13.90 19.81 0.13
C VAL A 35 -13.26 19.54 -1.22
N GLU A 36 -14.08 19.49 -2.25
CA GLU A 36 -13.67 19.36 -3.64
C GLU A 36 -14.29 20.48 -4.47
N TYR A 37 -13.51 21.02 -5.38
CA TYR A 37 -13.93 22.04 -6.32
C TYR A 37 -13.55 21.64 -7.74
N GLU A 38 -14.54 21.59 -8.64
CA GLU A 38 -14.35 21.32 -10.06
C GLU A 38 -13.87 22.59 -10.76
N VAL A 39 -12.61 22.58 -11.21
CA VAL A 39 -11.98 23.74 -11.90
C VAL A 39 -12.33 23.72 -13.39
N LEU A 40 -12.33 22.55 -13.99
CA LEU A 40 -12.61 22.33 -15.42
C LEU A 40 -13.57 21.16 -15.61
N GLY A 41 -14.71 21.19 -14.93
CA GLY A 41 -15.65 20.08 -14.89
C GLY A 41 -14.93 18.80 -14.45
N ASN A 42 -15.25 17.66 -15.08
CA ASN A 42 -14.64 16.36 -14.77
C ASN A 42 -13.14 16.29 -15.10
N ASN A 43 -12.63 17.21 -15.93
CA ASN A 43 -11.24 17.15 -16.40
C ASN A 43 -10.25 17.54 -15.31
N LEU A 44 -10.63 18.39 -14.37
CA LEU A 44 -9.77 18.79 -13.26
C LEU A 44 -10.60 19.25 -12.06
N ALA A 45 -10.45 18.54 -10.96
CA ALA A 45 -10.92 18.96 -9.64
C ALA A 45 -9.73 19.08 -8.68
N VAL A 46 -9.80 20.04 -7.78
CA VAL A 46 -8.89 20.18 -6.64
C VAL A 46 -9.64 19.81 -5.38
N PHE A 47 -8.94 19.17 -4.45
CA PHE A 47 -9.56 18.77 -3.20
C PHE A 47 -8.61 18.99 -2.01
N ALA A 48 -9.19 19.18 -0.85
CA ALA A 48 -8.49 19.19 0.42
C ALA A 48 -9.36 18.58 1.51
N GLY A 49 -8.72 17.94 2.48
CA GLY A 49 -9.48 17.28 3.53
C GLY A 49 -8.66 16.97 4.76
N ALA A 50 -9.39 16.54 5.78
CA ALA A 50 -8.86 16.02 7.02
C ALA A 50 -9.54 14.69 7.33
N GLY A 51 -8.75 13.69 7.68
CA GLY A 51 -9.22 12.36 8.02
C GLY A 51 -8.45 11.76 9.18
N GLY A 52 -8.95 10.68 9.73
CA GLY A 52 -8.24 9.97 10.76
C GLY A 52 -8.97 8.73 11.22
N GLY A 53 -8.30 7.97 12.07
CA GLY A 53 -8.85 6.74 12.61
C GLY A 53 -7.90 6.01 13.53
N LEU A 54 -8.44 4.99 14.15
CA LEU A 54 -7.69 4.04 14.94
C LEU A 54 -7.40 2.81 14.06
N GLN A 55 -6.12 2.60 13.73
CA GLN A 55 -5.68 1.38 13.10
C GLN A 55 -5.53 0.30 14.16
N LYS A 56 -6.39 -0.70 14.09
CA LYS A 56 -6.32 -1.85 14.98
C LYS A 56 -5.16 -2.75 14.55
N ASN A 57 -4.09 -2.70 15.32
CA ASN A 57 -3.00 -3.65 15.21
C ASN A 57 -3.38 -4.91 15.97
N ASN A 58 -3.38 -6.04 15.30
CA ASN A 58 -3.52 -7.37 15.91
C ASN A 58 -2.50 -8.32 15.29
N PHE A 59 -2.36 -9.49 15.87
CA PHE A 59 -1.37 -10.45 15.40
C PHE A 59 -1.58 -10.84 13.93
N LEU A 60 -2.82 -11.04 13.49
CA LEU A 60 -3.14 -11.37 12.12
C LEU A 60 -2.72 -10.25 11.15
N TYR A 61 -3.06 -9.01 11.45
CA TYR A 61 -2.67 -7.85 10.62
C TYR A 61 -1.14 -7.72 10.52
N LEU A 62 -0.46 -7.77 11.67
CA LEU A 62 0.99 -7.62 11.74
C LEU A 62 1.73 -8.79 11.09
N SER A 63 1.27 -10.04 11.27
CA SER A 63 1.87 -11.21 10.64
C SER A 63 1.59 -11.30 9.13
N THR A 64 0.48 -10.74 8.66
CA THR A 64 0.24 -10.59 7.22
C THR A 64 1.21 -9.58 6.60
N TYR A 65 1.55 -8.51 7.33
CA TYR A 65 2.54 -7.54 6.86
C TYR A 65 3.97 -8.11 6.97
N ASN A 66 4.33 -8.69 8.12
CA ASN A 66 5.61 -9.36 8.35
C ASN A 66 5.40 -10.78 8.92
N PRO A 67 5.50 -11.84 8.12
CA PRO A 67 5.27 -13.22 8.58
C PRO A 67 6.35 -13.73 9.55
N TYR A 68 7.43 -12.99 9.77
CA TYR A 68 8.55 -13.37 10.61
C TYR A 68 8.52 -12.71 11.99
N ILE A 69 7.41 -12.09 12.40
CA ILE A 69 7.27 -11.49 13.73
C ILE A 69 7.29 -12.56 14.83
N ASN A 70 7.71 -12.15 16.03
CA ASN A 70 7.60 -12.97 17.22
C ASN A 70 6.12 -13.22 17.59
N ASN A 71 5.86 -14.27 18.33
CA ASN A 71 4.51 -14.62 18.82
C ASN A 71 4.18 -13.95 20.17
N ARG A 72 5.16 -13.37 20.85
CA ARG A 72 4.99 -12.64 22.12
C ARG A 72 5.32 -11.17 21.88
N LEU A 73 4.28 -10.40 21.52
CA LEU A 73 4.43 -8.98 21.19
C LEU A 73 3.54 -8.15 22.12
N ASP A 74 4.06 -6.99 22.53
CA ASP A 74 3.22 -5.90 23.04
C ASP A 74 2.53 -5.23 21.84
N ILE A 75 1.24 -5.44 21.69
CA ILE A 75 0.50 -4.93 20.52
C ILE A 75 -0.31 -3.71 20.93
N ARG A 76 -0.03 -2.58 20.28
CA ARG A 76 -0.69 -1.29 20.50
C ARG A 76 -1.38 -0.82 19.24
N ASN A 77 -2.57 -0.24 19.38
CA ASN A 77 -3.26 0.38 18.27
C ASN A 77 -2.61 1.70 17.86
N SER A 78 -2.57 1.99 16.56
CA SER A 78 -2.02 3.24 16.03
C SER A 78 -3.13 4.26 15.81
N LYS A 79 -2.95 5.49 16.33
CA LYS A 79 -3.85 6.61 16.06
C LYS A 79 -3.30 7.39 14.88
N ILE A 80 -4.12 7.62 13.88
CA ILE A 80 -3.73 8.31 12.65
C ILE A 80 -4.61 9.53 12.48
N THR A 81 -4.00 10.69 12.27
CA THR A 81 -4.66 11.90 11.80
C THR A 81 -3.94 12.38 10.56
N GLU A 82 -4.68 12.69 9.52
CA GLU A 82 -4.14 13.11 8.23
C GLU A 82 -4.82 14.39 7.75
N TYR A 83 -4.04 15.32 7.25
CA TYR A 83 -4.46 16.47 6.46
C TYR A 83 -3.90 16.29 5.06
N TYR A 84 -4.71 16.48 4.05
CA TYR A 84 -4.30 16.23 2.68
C TYR A 84 -4.93 17.20 1.70
N GLY A 85 -4.27 17.33 0.55
CA GLY A 85 -4.81 18.02 -0.61
C GLY A 85 -4.27 17.44 -1.89
N GLY A 86 -4.92 17.75 -2.97
CA GLY A 86 -4.52 17.21 -4.26
C GLY A 86 -5.37 17.67 -5.42
N LEU A 87 -5.16 17.00 -6.52
CA LEU A 87 -5.91 17.17 -7.75
C LEU A 87 -6.28 15.81 -8.34
N ARG A 88 -7.37 15.75 -9.05
CA ARG A 88 -7.84 14.58 -9.80
C ARG A 88 -8.67 15.01 -11.01
N GLY A 89 -8.75 14.13 -11.99
CA GLY A 89 -9.56 14.39 -13.16
C GLY A 89 -9.56 13.24 -14.14
N ASP A 90 -10.45 13.38 -15.13
CA ASP A 90 -10.63 12.46 -16.24
C ASP A 90 -10.47 13.23 -17.55
N VAL A 91 -9.52 12.83 -18.38
CA VAL A 91 -9.27 13.45 -19.69
C VAL A 91 -9.22 12.37 -20.76
N GLY A 92 -10.34 12.24 -21.50
CA GLY A 92 -10.47 11.24 -22.53
C GLY A 92 -10.30 9.82 -22.01
N ILE A 93 -9.18 9.18 -22.37
CA ILE A 93 -8.85 7.81 -21.96
C ILE A 93 -8.14 7.73 -20.60
N LEU A 94 -7.85 8.87 -19.99
CA LEU A 94 -6.94 8.98 -18.84
C LEU A 94 -7.69 9.48 -17.62
N THR A 95 -7.65 8.71 -16.53
CA THR A 95 -7.98 9.14 -15.16
C THR A 95 -6.68 9.33 -14.39
N TYR A 96 -6.54 10.45 -13.70
CA TYR A 96 -5.34 10.75 -12.94
C TYR A 96 -5.65 11.32 -11.56
N SER A 97 -4.73 11.14 -10.64
CA SER A 97 -4.77 11.83 -9.34
C SER A 97 -3.37 12.09 -8.80
N GLY A 98 -3.23 13.21 -8.12
CA GLY A 98 -2.06 13.57 -7.34
C GLY A 98 -2.50 14.02 -5.95
N ARG A 99 -1.83 13.53 -4.90
CA ARG A 99 -2.17 13.83 -3.50
C ARG A 99 -0.90 14.04 -2.70
N VAL A 100 -0.93 15.05 -1.84
CA VAL A 100 0.05 15.25 -0.77
C VAL A 100 -0.70 15.19 0.56
N GLY A 101 -0.21 14.37 1.48
CA GLY A 101 -0.78 14.19 2.81
C GLY A 101 0.26 14.41 3.89
N TYR A 102 -0.14 15.05 4.97
CA TYR A 102 0.58 15.17 6.23
C TYR A 102 -0.12 14.31 7.27
N LYS A 103 0.56 13.25 7.72
CA LYS A 103 0.01 12.30 8.71
C LYS A 103 0.77 12.44 10.02
N LYS A 104 0.03 12.53 11.11
CA LYS A 104 0.55 12.25 12.46
C LYS A 104 0.10 10.85 12.86
N ILE A 105 1.04 10.01 13.27
CA ILE A 105 0.79 8.62 13.66
C ILE A 105 1.36 8.43 15.06
N GLU A 106 0.49 8.21 16.05
CA GLU A 106 0.88 7.79 17.38
C GLU A 106 0.92 6.25 17.42
N ASN A 107 1.93 5.67 18.02
CA ASN A 107 2.21 4.23 18.01
C ASN A 107 2.37 3.66 16.59
N LEU A 108 3.20 4.28 15.76
CA LEU A 108 3.61 3.68 14.49
C LEU A 108 4.40 2.41 14.77
N ALA A 109 3.93 1.27 14.27
CA ALA A 109 4.62 -0.01 14.44
C ALA A 109 5.85 -0.07 13.52
N LEU A 110 7.02 -0.27 14.13
CA LEU A 110 8.30 -0.48 13.49
C LEU A 110 8.78 -1.90 13.78
N PHE A 111 9.54 -2.48 12.86
CA PHE A 111 9.96 -3.88 12.97
C PHE A 111 11.48 -3.95 13.12
N LEU A 112 11.96 -4.46 14.24
CA LEU A 112 13.40 -4.65 14.49
C LEU A 112 13.76 -6.13 14.45
N PRO A 113 14.85 -6.51 13.75
CA PRO A 113 15.34 -7.86 13.79
C PRO A 113 15.93 -8.17 15.16
N VAL A 114 15.58 -9.31 15.71
CA VAL A 114 16.11 -9.87 16.96
C VAL A 114 16.52 -11.31 16.75
N ASP A 115 17.48 -11.79 17.52
CA ASP A 115 17.89 -13.19 17.46
C ASP A 115 16.82 -14.09 18.09
N GLU A 116 16.54 -15.21 17.45
CA GLU A 116 15.71 -16.23 18.06
C GLU A 116 16.52 -16.96 19.15
N LEU A 117 16.00 -16.98 20.38
CA LEU A 117 16.71 -17.54 21.54
C LEU A 117 17.17 -19.01 21.35
N LEU A 118 16.40 -19.79 20.59
CA LEU A 118 16.68 -21.23 20.34
C LEU A 118 17.44 -21.46 19.04
N ASN A 119 17.50 -20.48 18.16
CA ASN A 119 18.22 -20.58 16.89
C ASN A 119 18.75 -19.21 16.44
N PRO A 120 19.96 -18.83 16.86
CA PRO A 120 20.57 -17.54 16.52
C PRO A 120 20.74 -17.30 15.00
N LEU A 121 20.71 -18.37 14.19
CA LEU A 121 20.77 -18.24 12.72
C LEU A 121 19.48 -17.70 12.10
N ARG A 122 18.36 -17.72 12.84
CA ARG A 122 17.08 -17.15 12.44
C ARG A 122 16.89 -15.80 13.11
N LYS A 123 16.51 -14.82 12.31
CA LYS A 123 16.03 -13.52 12.80
C LYS A 123 14.52 -13.58 12.92
N ARG A 124 14.02 -13.12 14.05
CA ARG A 124 12.62 -12.77 14.24
C ARG A 124 12.51 -11.25 14.29
N PHE A 125 11.29 -10.76 14.27
CA PHE A 125 11.06 -9.31 14.36
C PHE A 125 10.19 -9.02 15.56
N ASP A 126 10.68 -8.14 16.40
CA ASP A 126 9.91 -7.53 17.48
C ASP A 126 9.29 -6.22 16.98
N LEU A 127 8.24 -5.80 17.68
CA LEU A 127 7.60 -4.53 17.45
C LEU A 127 8.18 -3.47 18.36
N LEU A 128 8.48 -2.34 17.75
CA LEU A 128 8.78 -1.09 18.43
C LEU A 128 7.76 -0.06 18.00
N TYR A 129 7.33 0.80 18.92
CA TYR A 129 6.37 1.85 18.61
C TYR A 129 7.00 3.22 18.78
N ASP A 130 6.77 4.09 17.83
CA ASP A 130 7.19 5.49 17.88
C ASP A 130 6.05 6.41 17.42
N THR A 131 6.14 7.67 17.76
CA THR A 131 5.31 8.72 17.19
C THR A 131 5.99 9.28 15.96
N ALA A 132 5.29 9.29 14.85
CA ALA A 132 5.83 9.74 13.57
C ALA A 132 4.95 10.80 12.92
N THR A 133 5.60 11.72 12.23
CA THR A 133 5.02 12.54 11.19
C THR A 133 5.45 11.99 9.83
N VAL A 134 4.50 11.83 8.91
CA VAL A 134 4.77 11.29 7.58
C VAL A 134 4.19 12.25 6.53
N ILE A 135 5.04 12.80 5.69
CA ILE A 135 4.60 13.47 4.47
C ILE A 135 4.54 12.40 3.38
N ARG A 136 3.34 12.17 2.85
CA ARG A 136 3.13 11.24 1.75
C ARG A 136 2.77 11.98 0.48
N ILE A 137 3.55 11.77 -0.57
CA ILE A 137 3.27 12.23 -1.93
C ILE A 137 2.87 11.01 -2.74
N GLN A 138 1.71 11.07 -3.39
CA GLN A 138 1.20 9.96 -4.20
C GLN A 138 0.66 10.48 -5.52
N GLY A 139 1.01 9.78 -6.60
CA GLY A 139 0.44 9.97 -7.93
C GLY A 139 -0.14 8.66 -8.44
N SER A 140 -1.26 8.72 -9.15
CA SER A 140 -1.81 7.57 -9.85
C SER A 140 -2.37 7.96 -11.22
N ILE A 141 -2.22 7.03 -12.16
CA ILE A 141 -2.70 7.13 -13.52
C ILE A 141 -3.40 5.82 -13.85
N LEU A 142 -4.59 5.94 -14.42
CA LEU A 142 -5.35 4.85 -15.01
C LEU A 142 -5.68 5.24 -16.44
N ALA A 143 -5.39 4.38 -17.40
CA ALA A 143 -5.69 4.64 -18.80
C ALA A 143 -6.41 3.45 -19.46
N HIS A 144 -7.36 3.76 -20.32
CA HIS A 144 -8.08 2.81 -21.17
C HIS A 144 -7.93 3.26 -22.63
N PRO A 145 -6.77 3.00 -23.28
CA PRO A 145 -6.52 3.44 -24.67
C PRO A 145 -7.52 2.84 -25.64
N ILE A 146 -7.93 1.61 -25.39
CA ILE A 146 -9.02 0.87 -26.06
C ILE A 146 -9.80 0.10 -24.99
N SER A 147 -10.99 -0.38 -25.30
CA SER A 147 -11.87 -1.10 -24.37
C SER A 147 -11.20 -2.33 -23.73
N GLU A 148 -10.35 -3.00 -24.48
CA GLU A 148 -9.67 -4.24 -24.12
C GLU A 148 -8.38 -4.01 -23.31
N LEU A 149 -7.83 -2.78 -23.30
CA LEU A 149 -6.55 -2.47 -22.67
C LEU A 149 -6.70 -1.53 -21.48
N LYS A 150 -6.29 -1.99 -20.32
CA LYS A 150 -6.24 -1.23 -19.08
C LYS A 150 -4.80 -1.10 -18.58
N LEU A 151 -4.38 0.13 -18.35
CA LEU A 151 -3.07 0.47 -17.81
C LEU A 151 -3.26 1.17 -16.48
N SER A 152 -2.53 0.79 -15.46
CA SER A 152 -2.50 1.51 -14.18
C SER A 152 -1.07 1.68 -13.67
N LEU A 153 -0.80 2.85 -13.11
CA LEU A 153 0.47 3.16 -12.47
C LEU A 153 0.19 3.97 -11.20
N THR A 154 0.81 3.58 -10.09
CA THR A 154 0.75 4.31 -8.83
C THR A 154 2.14 4.40 -8.26
N ALA A 155 2.59 5.62 -7.93
CA ALA A 155 3.84 5.88 -7.23
C ALA A 155 3.54 6.59 -5.91
N SER A 156 4.25 6.25 -4.86
CA SER A 156 4.16 6.93 -3.58
C SER A 156 5.53 7.09 -2.92
N GLN A 157 5.75 8.28 -2.36
CA GLN A 157 6.91 8.63 -1.55
C GLN A 157 6.45 8.98 -0.15
N ASN A 158 7.04 8.37 0.86
CA ASN A 158 6.85 8.67 2.27
C ASN A 158 8.13 9.31 2.82
N ILE A 159 7.99 10.45 3.48
CA ILE A 159 9.06 11.13 4.20
C ILE A 159 8.70 11.05 5.68
N PHE A 160 9.49 10.29 6.44
CA PHE A 160 9.24 10.03 7.85
C PHE A 160 10.07 10.97 8.73
N SER A 161 9.43 11.50 9.77
CA SER A 161 10.09 12.14 10.92
C SER A 161 9.59 11.45 12.17
N LEU A 162 10.49 10.77 12.87
CA LEU A 162 10.19 9.98 14.07
C LEU A 162 10.61 10.76 15.32
N SER A 163 9.96 10.48 16.45
CA SER A 163 10.21 11.18 17.70
C SER A 163 11.40 10.62 18.47
N GLN A 164 11.66 9.33 18.40
CA GLN A 164 12.69 8.62 19.16
C GLN A 164 13.67 7.86 18.27
N GLU A 165 13.15 7.18 17.24
CA GLU A 165 13.96 6.34 16.38
C GLU A 165 14.59 7.14 15.21
N ALA A 166 15.80 6.76 14.84
CA ALA A 166 16.53 7.40 13.74
C ALA A 166 15.94 7.08 12.37
N ARG A 167 15.32 5.90 12.22
CA ARG A 167 14.81 5.39 10.94
C ARG A 167 13.46 4.68 11.11
N PRO A 168 12.61 4.72 10.08
CA PRO A 168 11.37 3.94 10.04
C PRO A 168 11.67 2.46 9.69
N TRP A 169 12.13 1.71 10.67
CA TRP A 169 12.63 0.35 10.50
C TRP A 169 11.66 -0.56 9.74
N HIS A 170 12.10 -1.12 8.61
CA HIS A 170 11.37 -1.98 7.68
C HIS A 170 10.09 -1.36 7.08
N LEU A 171 9.98 -0.03 7.10
CA LEU A 171 8.95 0.69 6.35
C LEU A 171 9.57 1.32 5.10
N PRO A 172 8.98 1.13 3.91
CA PRO A 172 9.51 1.69 2.67
C PRO A 172 9.25 3.19 2.58
N SER A 173 10.25 3.92 2.09
CA SER A 173 10.06 5.32 1.74
C SER A 173 9.49 5.50 0.34
N PHE A 174 9.74 4.59 -0.59
CA PHE A 174 9.22 4.65 -1.97
C PHE A 174 8.59 3.35 -2.40
N GLU A 175 7.45 3.45 -3.08
CA GLU A 175 6.76 2.33 -3.74
C GLU A 175 6.26 2.75 -5.12
N LEU A 176 6.44 1.86 -6.09
CA LEU A 176 5.88 1.97 -7.45
C LEU A 176 5.15 0.68 -7.78
N LYS A 177 3.91 0.80 -8.26
CA LYS A 177 3.08 -0.31 -8.71
C LYS A 177 2.52 0.00 -10.08
N GLY A 178 2.77 -0.88 -11.03
CA GLY A 178 2.22 -0.80 -12.38
C GLY A 178 1.47 -2.08 -12.72
N LYS A 179 0.41 -1.96 -13.50
CA LYS A 179 -0.32 -3.10 -14.04
C LYS A 179 -0.83 -2.79 -15.43
N VAL A 180 -0.62 -3.73 -16.33
CA VAL A 180 -1.21 -3.78 -17.67
C VAL A 180 -2.13 -4.98 -17.72
N SER A 181 -3.34 -4.83 -18.24
CA SER A 181 -4.27 -5.94 -18.49
C SER A 181 -4.84 -5.77 -19.89
N TYR A 182 -4.78 -6.82 -20.67
CA TYR A 182 -5.26 -6.85 -22.05
C TYR A 182 -6.18 -8.06 -22.27
N GLU A 183 -7.38 -7.79 -22.76
CA GLU A 183 -8.33 -8.81 -23.18
C GLU A 183 -8.07 -9.13 -24.66
N ALA A 184 -7.22 -10.12 -24.92
CA ALA A 184 -6.78 -10.48 -26.26
C ALA A 184 -7.89 -11.10 -27.10
N ILE A 185 -8.79 -11.86 -26.47
CA ILE A 185 -10.02 -12.41 -27.06
C ILE A 185 -11.14 -12.15 -26.06
N LYS A 186 -12.20 -11.49 -26.51
CA LYS A 186 -13.33 -11.08 -25.67
C LYS A 186 -13.87 -12.25 -24.85
N ASP A 187 -13.97 -12.02 -23.53
CA ASP A 187 -14.47 -12.96 -22.51
C ASP A 187 -13.67 -14.28 -22.41
N GLN A 188 -12.61 -14.46 -23.21
CA GLN A 188 -11.90 -15.74 -23.35
C GLN A 188 -10.42 -15.70 -23.05
N ALA A 189 -9.65 -14.74 -23.57
CA ALA A 189 -8.22 -14.69 -23.40
C ALA A 189 -7.77 -13.37 -22.75
N PHE A 190 -7.09 -13.47 -21.64
CA PHE A 190 -6.57 -12.34 -20.88
C PHE A 190 -5.07 -12.47 -20.69
N VAL A 191 -4.34 -11.37 -20.92
CA VAL A 191 -2.91 -11.27 -20.67
C VAL A 191 -2.68 -10.10 -19.74
N TYR A 192 -1.78 -10.25 -18.78
CA TYR A 192 -1.46 -9.18 -17.85
C TYR A 192 0.01 -9.15 -17.51
N ALA A 193 0.49 -7.97 -17.18
CA ALA A 193 1.84 -7.75 -16.67
C ALA A 193 1.77 -6.86 -15.42
N GLY A 194 2.64 -7.12 -14.47
CA GLY A 194 2.79 -6.38 -13.23
C GLY A 194 4.21 -5.85 -13.09
N LEU A 195 4.32 -4.65 -12.51
CA LEU A 195 5.56 -4.04 -12.07
C LEU A 195 5.43 -3.66 -10.60
N PHE A 196 6.38 -4.07 -9.79
CA PHE A 196 6.49 -3.65 -8.40
C PHE A 196 7.91 -3.19 -8.10
N MET A 197 8.03 -2.05 -7.44
CA MET A 197 9.30 -1.57 -6.91
C MET A 197 9.10 -1.00 -5.50
N GLN A 198 10.04 -1.30 -4.61
CA GLN A 198 10.08 -0.79 -3.26
C GLN A 198 11.51 -0.41 -2.90
N ASN A 199 11.70 0.76 -2.27
CA ASN A 199 13.02 1.25 -1.91
C ASN A 199 12.98 2.04 -0.59
N GLY A 200 14.20 2.35 -0.06
CA GLY A 200 14.36 3.14 1.14
C GLY A 200 13.92 2.41 2.41
N VAL A 201 14.15 1.10 2.47
CA VAL A 201 13.88 0.26 3.64
C VAL A 201 15.15 0.14 4.48
N PHE A 202 15.11 0.69 5.69
CA PHE A 202 16.21 0.59 6.66
C PHE A 202 15.97 -0.53 7.65
N THR A 203 17.07 -1.16 8.08
CA THR A 203 17.12 -2.15 9.15
C THR A 203 18.34 -1.89 10.05
N LYS A 204 18.49 -2.63 11.12
CA LYS A 204 19.74 -2.76 11.86
C LYS A 204 20.42 -4.08 11.48
N ASP A 205 21.74 -4.03 11.32
CA ASP A 205 22.56 -5.22 11.14
C ASP A 205 22.81 -5.94 12.48
N GLU A 206 23.71 -6.93 12.49
CA GLU A 206 24.08 -7.71 13.70
C GLU A 206 24.83 -6.90 14.75
N GLU A 207 25.51 -5.85 14.32
CA GLU A 207 26.23 -4.93 15.17
C GLU A 207 25.34 -3.77 15.67
N GLY A 208 24.07 -3.75 15.26
CA GLY A 208 23.12 -2.69 15.58
C GLY A 208 23.27 -1.42 14.73
N LYS A 209 24.11 -1.45 13.68
CA LYS A 209 24.30 -0.33 12.75
C LYS A 209 23.17 -0.24 11.73
N GLU A 210 22.91 0.98 11.27
CA GLU A 210 21.95 1.22 10.20
C GLU A 210 22.39 0.54 8.91
N LEU A 211 21.49 -0.21 8.31
CA LEU A 211 21.69 -0.86 7.02
C LEU A 211 20.51 -0.53 6.09
N LEU A 212 20.80 0.02 4.92
CA LEU A 212 19.81 0.18 3.86
C LEU A 212 19.71 -1.10 3.04
N LEU A 213 18.53 -1.71 3.02
CA LEU A 213 18.26 -2.88 2.19
C LEU A 213 18.23 -2.48 0.71
N ASN A 214 18.68 -3.38 -0.15
CA ASN A 214 18.61 -3.18 -1.59
C ASN A 214 17.15 -3.06 -2.07
N ALA A 215 16.92 -2.20 -3.05
CA ALA A 215 15.60 -2.04 -3.66
C ALA A 215 15.02 -3.37 -4.14
N LEU A 216 13.77 -3.62 -3.81
CA LEU A 216 12.99 -4.69 -4.41
C LEU A 216 12.49 -4.24 -5.77
N PHE A 217 12.59 -5.12 -6.75
CA PHE A 217 12.08 -4.89 -8.09
C PHE A 217 11.56 -6.21 -8.63
N ASP A 218 10.33 -6.24 -9.05
CA ASP A 218 9.64 -7.41 -9.57
C ASP A 218 8.89 -7.04 -10.85
N ILE A 219 9.04 -7.85 -11.87
CA ILE A 219 8.21 -7.86 -13.06
C ILE A 219 7.56 -9.23 -13.13
N SER A 220 6.25 -9.27 -13.28
CA SER A 220 5.46 -10.48 -13.46
C SER A 220 4.63 -10.39 -14.72
N VAL A 221 4.39 -11.53 -15.37
CA VAL A 221 3.47 -11.65 -16.49
C VAL A 221 2.59 -12.87 -16.29
N GLY A 222 1.37 -12.80 -16.79
CA GLY A 222 0.46 -13.92 -16.72
C GLY A 222 -0.52 -13.91 -17.88
N ALA A 223 -1.11 -15.06 -18.12
CA ALA A 223 -2.17 -15.25 -19.08
C ALA A 223 -3.23 -16.20 -18.53
N GLU A 224 -4.47 -15.93 -18.89
CA GLU A 224 -5.62 -16.79 -18.59
C GLU A 224 -6.41 -17.05 -19.86
N TYR A 225 -6.77 -18.29 -20.11
CA TYR A 225 -7.55 -18.69 -21.28
C TYR A 225 -8.73 -19.55 -20.87
N PHE A 226 -9.93 -19.09 -21.18
CA PHE A 226 -11.19 -19.80 -20.95
C PHE A 226 -11.50 -20.71 -22.14
N ILE A 227 -11.39 -22.03 -21.95
CA ILE A 227 -11.73 -23.07 -22.92
C ILE A 227 -13.26 -23.17 -23.06
N ALA A 228 -13.98 -22.94 -21.97
CA ALA A 228 -15.43 -22.86 -21.91
C ALA A 228 -15.83 -21.62 -21.07
N LYS A 229 -17.11 -21.21 -21.11
CA LYS A 229 -17.59 -20.00 -20.39
C LYS A 229 -17.21 -19.98 -18.92
N ASN A 230 -17.17 -21.16 -18.29
CA ASN A 230 -16.94 -21.33 -16.85
C ASN A 230 -15.67 -22.09 -16.49
N PHE A 231 -14.84 -22.48 -17.48
CA PHE A 231 -13.62 -23.24 -17.25
C PHE A 231 -12.44 -22.66 -18.02
N GLY A 232 -11.40 -22.30 -17.32
CA GLY A 232 -10.18 -21.72 -17.87
C GLY A 232 -8.92 -22.32 -17.28
N LEU A 233 -7.79 -22.01 -17.90
CA LEU A 233 -6.44 -22.30 -17.46
C LEU A 233 -5.70 -20.99 -17.29
N PHE A 234 -4.81 -20.90 -16.32
CA PHE A 234 -3.93 -19.77 -16.16
C PHE A 234 -2.47 -20.17 -16.01
N LEU A 235 -1.58 -19.26 -16.38
CA LEU A 235 -0.14 -19.37 -16.18
C LEU A 235 0.41 -18.01 -15.74
N ASP A 236 1.11 -17.99 -14.59
CA ASP A 236 1.81 -16.84 -14.05
C ASP A 236 3.30 -17.08 -13.98
N ILE A 237 4.08 -16.13 -14.44
CA ILE A 237 5.53 -16.09 -14.30
C ILE A 237 5.87 -14.88 -13.48
N ASN A 238 6.33 -15.10 -12.25
CA ASN A 238 6.64 -14.04 -11.30
C ASN A 238 8.14 -13.85 -11.17
N ASN A 239 8.52 -12.61 -10.87
CA ASN A 239 9.91 -12.21 -10.69
C ASN A 239 10.79 -12.58 -11.90
N LEU A 240 10.39 -12.13 -13.10
CA LEU A 240 11.12 -12.36 -14.36
C LEU A 240 12.58 -11.88 -14.27
N ALA A 241 12.87 -10.84 -13.50
CA ALA A 241 14.22 -10.36 -13.27
C ALA A 241 15.06 -11.29 -12.38
N ASN A 242 14.47 -12.36 -11.83
CA ASN A 242 15.09 -13.30 -10.86
C ASN A 242 15.78 -12.56 -9.70
N ASN A 243 15.18 -11.51 -9.22
CA ASN A 243 15.75 -10.61 -8.22
C ASN A 243 15.52 -11.16 -6.81
N LYS A 244 16.58 -11.73 -6.22
CA LYS A 244 16.55 -12.30 -4.85
C LYS A 244 16.97 -11.25 -3.82
N ARG A 245 16.22 -10.16 -3.70
CA ARG A 245 16.45 -9.11 -2.72
C ARG A 245 15.74 -9.42 -1.40
N GLN A 246 16.15 -8.75 -0.33
CA GLN A 246 15.55 -8.93 0.99
C GLN A 246 14.45 -7.89 1.20
N ARG A 247 13.22 -8.34 1.38
CA ARG A 247 12.14 -7.49 1.90
C ARG A 247 12.29 -7.32 3.42
N TRP A 248 12.68 -8.39 4.08
CA TRP A 248 12.97 -8.46 5.50
C TRP A 248 14.41 -8.90 5.67
N TYR A 249 15.11 -8.30 6.58
CA TYR A 249 16.53 -8.61 6.82
C TYR A 249 16.74 -10.12 7.00
N ARG A 250 17.64 -10.72 6.22
CA ARG A 250 17.93 -12.16 6.09
C ARG A 250 16.80 -13.04 5.51
N TYR A 251 15.75 -12.44 4.98
CA TYR A 251 14.70 -13.16 4.28
C TYR A 251 14.61 -12.69 2.82
N PRO A 252 15.36 -13.35 1.93
CA PRO A 252 15.32 -13.01 0.50
C PRO A 252 13.96 -13.41 -0.09
N THR A 253 13.53 -12.64 -1.08
CA THR A 253 12.36 -13.01 -1.89
C THR A 253 12.64 -14.26 -2.72
N VAL A 254 11.58 -14.96 -3.08
CA VAL A 254 11.66 -16.06 -4.03
C VAL A 254 12.11 -15.51 -5.40
N GLY A 255 13.06 -16.17 -6.05
CA GLY A 255 13.47 -15.83 -7.41
C GLY A 255 12.38 -16.07 -8.44
N LEU A 256 12.77 -16.25 -9.70
CA LEU A 256 11.83 -16.61 -10.76
C LEU A 256 10.99 -17.81 -10.33
N ASN A 257 9.67 -17.68 -10.42
CA ASN A 257 8.75 -18.77 -10.14
C ASN A 257 7.62 -18.79 -11.17
N ILE A 258 7.11 -19.98 -11.42
CA ILE A 258 6.04 -20.25 -12.40
C ILE A 258 4.91 -20.93 -11.65
N LEU A 259 3.71 -20.41 -11.79
CA LEU A 259 2.48 -20.95 -11.24
C LEU A 259 1.48 -21.16 -12.35
N GLY A 260 0.89 -22.35 -12.42
CA GLY A 260 -0.19 -22.67 -13.36
C GLY A 260 -1.34 -23.36 -12.64
N GLY A 261 -2.53 -23.19 -13.15
CA GLY A 261 -3.71 -23.78 -12.54
C GLY A 261 -4.97 -23.65 -13.40
N ILE A 262 -6.10 -23.95 -12.79
CA ILE A 262 -7.42 -23.87 -13.40
C ILE A 262 -8.22 -22.72 -12.77
N SER A 263 -9.02 -22.06 -13.59
CA SER A 263 -9.98 -21.02 -13.18
C SER A 263 -11.40 -21.52 -13.41
N LEU A 264 -12.27 -21.29 -12.42
CA LEU A 264 -13.70 -21.59 -12.52
C LEU A 264 -14.50 -20.30 -12.31
N ARG A 265 -15.45 -20.03 -13.23
CA ARG A 265 -16.43 -18.94 -13.10
C ARG A 265 -17.82 -19.54 -12.81
N PHE A 266 -18.52 -19.00 -11.83
CA PHE A 266 -19.86 -19.43 -11.42
C PHE A 266 -20.89 -18.34 -11.74
#